data_461d4ccd9a6bb33052ca339a8075c578
#
_entry.id   461d4ccd9a6bb33052ca339a8075c578
#
_cell.length_a   1.000
_cell.length_b   1.000
_cell.length_c   1.000
_cell.angle_alpha   90.00
_cell.angle_beta   90.00
_cell.angle_gamma   90.00
#
_symmetry.space_group_name_H-M   'P 1'
#
loop_
_entity.id
_entity.type
_entity.pdbx_description
1 polymer ?
#
loop_
_entity_poly.entity_id
_entity_poly.type
_entity_poly.pdbx_seq_one_letter_code
_entity_poly.pdbx_strand_id
1 'polypeptide(L)'
;SEMCIRDRINPEDEGVQNLSMNIYIIEREFLVHMISEAYSKGMVYFDRDLLAPNLERLNVRGFEFNGYLARISDIKSYFDENMKLLKDENLDGLFGGNPIYTKIRDDNPTRYIQGSKAKNIMSADGCIIEGEVENSILFRGVRIAKGAKVKNCVLMQDTIVGEGANVEYVITDKNVTISAGKEIKGADSFPVYVAKYRSV
;
A
#
# COMPACT_ATOMS: atom_id res chain seq x y z
N SER A 1 25.64 16.55 8.10
CA SER A 1 24.74 16.19 7.01
C SER A 1 23.37 16.83 7.28
N GLU A 2 23.02 17.80 6.46
CA GLU A 2 21.74 18.49 6.54
C GLU A 2 20.65 17.52 6.15
N MET A 3 19.79 17.19 7.09
CA MET A 3 18.58 16.42 6.85
C MET A 3 17.63 17.32 6.05
N CYS A 4 17.45 17.06 4.75
CA CYS A 4 16.47 17.78 3.95
C CYS A 4 15.06 17.41 4.44
N ILE A 5 14.48 18.25 5.30
CA ILE A 5 13.07 18.21 5.68
C ILE A 5 12.25 18.92 4.58
N ARG A 6 12.39 18.48 3.35
CA ARG A 6 11.59 19.01 2.24
C ARG A 6 10.82 17.86 1.59
N ASP A 7 9.52 17.99 1.58
CA ASP A 7 8.60 17.13 0.81
C ASP A 7 8.76 17.29 -0.72
N ARG A 8 9.67 18.17 -1.16
CA ARG A 8 9.96 18.39 -2.57
C ARG A 8 11.44 18.16 -2.82
N ILE A 9 11.74 17.18 -3.64
CA ILE A 9 13.05 17.06 -4.28
C ILE A 9 13.23 18.33 -5.13
N ASN A 10 14.25 19.11 -4.83
CA ASN A 10 14.60 20.22 -5.70
C ASN A 10 15.26 19.61 -6.96
N PRO A 11 14.67 19.79 -8.16
CA PRO A 11 15.24 19.22 -9.39
C PRO A 11 16.64 19.75 -9.73
N GLU A 12 17.08 20.85 -9.09
CA GLU A 12 18.36 21.46 -9.30
C GLU A 12 19.47 20.88 -8.39
N ASP A 13 19.10 20.06 -7.39
CA ASP A 13 20.08 19.41 -6.50
C ASP A 13 20.60 18.13 -7.17
N GLU A 14 21.78 18.20 -7.76
CA GLU A 14 22.50 17.03 -8.26
C GLU A 14 23.11 16.26 -7.07
N GLY A 15 22.49 15.12 -6.68
CA GLY A 15 23.06 14.24 -5.64
C GLY A 15 22.02 13.34 -4.96
N VAL A 16 22.55 12.42 -4.12
CA VAL A 16 21.71 11.57 -3.26
C VAL A 16 21.13 12.41 -2.13
N GLN A 17 19.81 12.49 -2.07
CA GLN A 17 19.09 13.23 -1.02
C GLN A 17 18.46 12.26 -0.02
N ASN A 18 18.55 12.61 1.27
CA ASN A 18 17.86 11.88 2.32
C ASN A 18 16.42 12.38 2.43
N LEU A 19 15.44 11.47 2.30
CA LEU A 19 14.03 11.77 2.49
C LEU A 19 13.60 11.48 3.93
N SER A 20 12.83 12.40 4.52
CA SER A 20 12.22 12.15 5.82
C SER A 20 11.14 11.07 5.70
N MET A 21 11.19 10.07 6.57
CA MET A 21 10.14 9.05 6.70
C MET A 21 8.94 9.54 7.53
N ASN A 22 8.99 10.78 8.02
CA ASN A 22 7.99 11.36 8.94
C ASN A 22 7.81 10.53 10.23
N ILE A 23 8.90 9.89 10.68
CA ILE A 23 8.95 9.15 11.93
C ILE A 23 9.88 9.90 12.87
N TYR A 24 9.36 10.28 14.04
CA TYR A 24 10.06 11.09 15.01
C TYR A 24 10.06 10.44 16.38
N ILE A 25 11.21 10.49 17.06
CA ILE A 25 11.34 10.09 18.47
C ILE A 25 11.66 11.37 19.24
N ILE A 26 10.75 11.77 20.10
CA ILE A 26 10.81 13.05 20.82
C ILE A 26 10.42 12.81 22.28
N GLU A 27 11.07 13.49 23.22
CA GLU A 27 10.67 13.48 24.61
C GLU A 27 9.22 14.02 24.77
N ARG A 28 8.40 13.31 25.55
CA ARG A 28 6.97 13.60 25.67
C ARG A 28 6.67 15.03 26.14
N GLU A 29 7.34 15.48 27.21
CA GLU A 29 7.08 16.82 27.78
C GLU A 29 7.46 17.92 26.80
N PHE A 30 8.59 17.74 26.14
CA PHE A 30 9.07 18.65 25.10
C PHE A 30 8.10 18.70 23.91
N LEU A 31 7.62 17.55 23.43
CA LEU A 31 6.64 17.48 22.34
C LEU A 31 5.33 18.19 22.71
N VAL A 32 4.80 17.97 23.91
CA VAL A 32 3.59 18.62 24.40
C VAL A 32 3.75 20.14 24.43
N HIS A 33 4.90 20.62 24.92
CA HIS A 33 5.20 22.06 24.94
C HIS A 33 5.25 22.64 23.54
N MET A 34 5.97 21.98 22.63
CA MET A 34 6.07 22.40 21.22
C MET A 34 4.71 22.47 20.52
N ILE A 35 3.86 21.45 20.70
CA ILE A 35 2.52 21.43 20.09
C ILE A 35 1.65 22.54 20.67
N SER A 36 1.70 22.79 21.98
CA SER A 36 0.94 23.88 22.63
C SER A 36 1.35 25.25 22.10
N GLU A 37 2.66 25.47 21.94
CA GLU A 37 3.19 26.69 21.34
C GLU A 37 2.75 26.84 19.87
N ALA A 38 2.86 25.78 19.09
CA ALA A 38 2.45 25.75 17.69
C ALA A 38 0.95 26.06 17.52
N TYR A 39 0.12 25.45 18.35
CA TYR A 39 -1.32 25.69 18.37
C TYR A 39 -1.64 27.16 18.64
N SER A 40 -0.99 27.78 19.62
CA SER A 40 -1.18 29.19 19.97
C SER A 40 -0.80 30.15 18.82
N LYS A 41 0.09 29.72 17.93
CA LYS A 41 0.57 30.48 16.77
C LYS A 41 -0.15 30.13 15.46
N GLY A 42 -1.15 29.23 15.49
CA GLY A 42 -1.88 28.79 14.29
C GLY A 42 -1.04 27.93 13.33
N MET A 43 0.04 27.31 13.81
CA MET A 43 0.86 26.41 13.03
C MET A 43 0.15 25.07 12.82
N VAL A 44 0.20 24.52 11.61
CA VAL A 44 -0.54 23.31 11.23
C VAL A 44 0.38 22.14 10.91
N TYR A 45 1.50 22.39 10.25
CA TYR A 45 2.40 21.36 9.77
C TYR A 45 3.62 21.22 10.67
N PHE A 46 3.77 20.04 11.28
CA PHE A 46 4.81 19.78 12.26
C PHE A 46 6.23 19.97 11.69
N ASP A 47 6.48 19.43 10.51
CA ASP A 47 7.77 19.50 9.84
C ASP A 47 8.09 20.91 9.33
N ARG A 48 7.18 21.50 8.57
CA ARG A 48 7.38 22.79 7.90
C ARG A 48 7.33 23.98 8.86
N ASP A 49 6.32 24.00 9.75
CA ASP A 49 6.02 25.17 10.56
C ASP A 49 6.76 25.15 11.90
N LEU A 50 7.10 23.94 12.39
CA LEU A 50 7.66 23.77 13.72
C LEU A 50 9.10 23.25 13.71
N LEU A 51 9.41 22.18 12.99
CA LEU A 51 10.78 21.65 12.97
C LEU A 51 11.73 22.52 12.13
N ALA A 52 11.38 22.80 10.88
CA ALA A 52 12.27 23.48 9.94
C ALA A 52 12.78 24.85 10.44
N PRO A 53 11.94 25.74 11.00
CA PRO A 53 12.43 27.03 11.52
C PRO A 53 13.26 26.92 12.80
N ASN A 54 13.21 25.80 13.50
CA ASN A 54 13.87 25.61 14.76
C ASN A 54 15.06 24.63 14.72
N LEU A 55 15.48 24.18 13.53
CA LEU A 55 16.55 23.18 13.40
C LEU A 55 17.87 23.59 14.08
N GLU A 56 18.25 24.86 13.98
CA GLU A 56 19.45 25.37 14.63
C GLU A 56 19.35 25.36 16.17
N ARG A 57 18.15 25.55 16.72
CA ARG A 57 17.88 25.59 18.15
C ARG A 57 17.67 24.19 18.74
N LEU A 58 17.11 23.27 17.93
CA LEU A 58 16.79 21.93 18.34
C LEU A 58 17.97 20.99 18.03
N ASN A 59 18.28 20.10 18.97
CA ASN A 59 19.25 19.03 18.73
C ASN A 59 18.62 17.91 17.91
N VAL A 60 18.31 18.19 16.61
CA VAL A 60 17.72 17.22 15.70
C VAL A 60 18.81 16.36 15.10
N ARG A 61 18.66 15.03 15.20
CA ARG A 61 19.58 14.06 14.61
C ARG A 61 18.83 13.16 13.63
N GLY A 62 19.40 12.97 12.45
CA GLY A 62 18.91 12.01 11.47
C GLY A 62 19.41 10.60 11.81
N PHE A 63 18.50 9.63 11.71
CA PHE A 63 18.84 8.21 11.69
C PHE A 63 18.67 7.71 10.26
N GLU A 64 19.77 7.25 9.66
CA GLU A 64 19.74 6.71 8.30
C GLU A 64 19.18 5.28 8.34
N PHE A 65 18.12 5.05 7.61
CA PHE A 65 17.48 3.75 7.48
C PHE A 65 17.76 3.16 6.09
N ASN A 66 18.45 2.01 6.05
CA ASN A 66 18.84 1.32 4.82
C ASN A 66 17.97 0.09 4.52
N GLY A 67 16.80 -0.05 5.14
CA GLY A 67 15.87 -1.14 4.93
C GLY A 67 14.86 -0.87 3.82
N TYR A 68 13.92 -1.80 3.66
CA TYR A 68 12.80 -1.63 2.72
C TYR A 68 11.88 -0.49 3.17
N LEU A 69 11.63 0.46 2.28
CA LEU A 69 10.72 1.58 2.51
C LEU A 69 9.77 1.72 1.32
N ALA A 70 8.47 1.66 1.59
CA ALA A 70 7.42 1.98 0.63
C ALA A 70 6.78 3.32 0.99
N ARG A 71 6.78 4.28 0.06
CA ARG A 71 6.08 5.56 0.23
C ARG A 71 4.81 5.54 -0.61
N ILE A 72 3.66 5.61 0.06
CA ILE A 72 2.34 5.61 -0.56
C ILE A 72 1.76 7.02 -0.42
N SER A 73 1.62 7.74 -1.54
CA SER A 73 1.08 9.10 -1.61
C SER A 73 -0.23 9.19 -2.39
N ASP A 74 -0.50 8.24 -3.27
CA ASP A 74 -1.65 8.20 -4.15
C ASP A 74 -2.03 6.75 -4.54
N ILE A 75 -3.07 6.60 -5.33
CA ILE A 75 -3.56 5.28 -5.79
C ILE A 75 -2.51 4.57 -6.66
N LYS A 76 -1.78 5.30 -7.47
CA LYS A 76 -0.74 4.72 -8.34
C LYS A 76 0.41 4.16 -7.51
N SER A 77 0.94 4.94 -6.58
CA SER A 77 2.01 4.47 -5.68
C SER A 77 1.56 3.31 -4.79
N TYR A 78 0.31 3.31 -4.33
CA TYR A 78 -0.27 2.17 -3.63
C TYR A 78 -0.27 0.90 -4.50
N PHE A 79 -0.69 1.03 -5.75
CA PHE A 79 -0.68 -0.08 -6.71
C PHE A 79 0.73 -0.60 -6.94
N ASP A 80 1.67 0.29 -7.26
CA ASP A 80 3.05 -0.07 -7.56
C ASP A 80 3.75 -0.76 -6.39
N GLU A 81 3.59 -0.22 -5.18
CA GLU A 81 4.20 -0.81 -3.99
C GLU A 81 3.61 -2.20 -3.68
N ASN A 82 2.31 -2.41 -3.90
CA ASN A 82 1.73 -3.75 -3.79
C ASN A 82 2.29 -4.69 -4.86
N MET A 83 2.36 -4.28 -6.13
CA MET A 83 2.90 -5.12 -7.20
C MET A 83 4.37 -5.49 -7.02
N LYS A 84 5.17 -4.62 -6.38
CA LYS A 84 6.55 -4.92 -6.01
C LYS A 84 6.65 -6.10 -5.05
N LEU A 85 5.65 -6.32 -4.18
CA LEU A 85 5.63 -7.43 -3.22
C LEU A 85 5.46 -8.81 -3.89
N LEU A 86 5.10 -8.87 -5.16
CA LEU A 86 5.10 -10.12 -5.94
C LEU A 86 6.52 -10.62 -6.27
N LYS A 87 7.56 -9.86 -5.94
CA LYS A 87 8.96 -10.27 -6.03
C LYS A 87 9.47 -10.66 -4.64
N ASP A 88 10.08 -11.83 -4.54
CA ASP A 88 10.57 -12.39 -3.27
C ASP A 88 11.49 -11.44 -2.51
N GLU A 89 12.38 -10.73 -3.20
CA GLU A 89 13.30 -9.75 -2.61
C GLU A 89 12.58 -8.67 -1.79
N ASN A 90 11.48 -8.15 -2.31
CA ASN A 90 10.69 -7.11 -1.65
C ASN A 90 9.83 -7.69 -0.53
N LEU A 91 9.31 -8.89 -0.74
CA LEU A 91 8.53 -9.61 0.25
C LEU A 91 9.39 -9.91 1.49
N ASP A 92 10.60 -10.41 1.29
CA ASP A 92 11.57 -10.67 2.35
C ASP A 92 12.01 -9.37 3.04
N GLY A 93 12.20 -8.30 2.28
CA GLY A 93 12.52 -6.97 2.83
C GLY A 93 11.45 -6.44 3.79
N LEU A 94 10.18 -6.76 3.54
CA LEU A 94 9.06 -6.32 4.39
C LEU A 94 8.77 -7.29 5.54
N PHE A 95 8.82 -8.59 5.32
CA PHE A 95 8.36 -9.60 6.29
C PHE A 95 9.49 -10.46 6.88
N GLY A 96 10.67 -10.50 6.26
CA GLY A 96 11.74 -11.44 6.63
C GLY A 96 12.46 -11.13 7.94
N GLY A 97 12.46 -9.88 8.40
CA GLY A 97 13.23 -9.46 9.59
C GLY A 97 12.45 -9.50 10.90
N ASN A 98 11.22 -9.01 10.88
CA ASN A 98 10.36 -8.90 12.06
C ASN A 98 8.92 -9.25 11.73
N PRO A 99 8.25 -10.04 12.58
CA PRO A 99 6.86 -10.39 12.34
C PRO A 99 5.96 -9.15 12.44
N ILE A 100 5.08 -8.99 11.45
CA ILE A 100 4.05 -7.95 11.48
C ILE A 100 2.80 -8.53 12.14
N TYR A 101 2.46 -8.06 13.33
CA TYR A 101 1.29 -8.51 14.06
C TYR A 101 0.03 -7.86 13.52
N THR A 102 -0.85 -8.68 12.94
CA THR A 102 -2.16 -8.27 12.44
C THR A 102 -3.26 -9.05 13.13
N LYS A 103 -4.53 -8.65 12.92
CA LYS A 103 -5.68 -9.40 13.44
C LYS A 103 -5.71 -10.79 12.81
N ILE A 104 -5.66 -11.82 13.67
CA ILE A 104 -5.77 -13.22 13.25
C ILE A 104 -7.23 -13.51 12.86
N ARG A 105 -7.42 -14.24 11.75
CA ARG A 105 -8.68 -14.86 11.32
C ARG A 105 -8.39 -16.33 11.02
N ASP A 106 -9.25 -17.19 11.52
CA ASP A 106 -9.19 -18.63 11.24
C ASP A 106 -9.96 -18.93 9.94
N ASP A 107 -9.44 -18.43 8.82
CA ASP A 107 -10.00 -18.72 7.50
C ASP A 107 -9.43 -20.04 6.95
N ASN A 108 -10.19 -20.72 6.09
CA ASN A 108 -9.71 -21.94 5.43
C ASN A 108 -8.56 -21.61 4.46
N PRO A 109 -7.66 -22.55 4.19
CA PRO A 109 -6.66 -22.37 3.15
C PRO A 109 -7.29 -22.01 1.79
N THR A 110 -6.55 -21.26 0.97
CA THR A 110 -6.97 -20.93 -0.39
C THR A 110 -7.20 -22.20 -1.22
N ARG A 111 -8.33 -22.27 -1.92
CA ARG A 111 -8.73 -23.39 -2.77
C ARG A 111 -8.59 -23.03 -4.24
N TYR A 112 -7.84 -23.84 -4.95
CA TYR A 112 -7.72 -23.82 -6.40
C TYR A 112 -8.62 -24.91 -6.98
N ILE A 113 -9.64 -24.52 -7.72
CA ILE A 113 -10.62 -25.46 -8.29
C ILE A 113 -10.07 -26.02 -9.62
N GLN A 114 -10.44 -27.24 -9.96
CA GLN A 114 -10.00 -27.89 -11.18
C GLN A 114 -10.26 -27.00 -12.42
N GLY A 115 -9.21 -26.76 -13.21
CA GLY A 115 -9.26 -25.89 -14.39
C GLY A 115 -8.92 -24.43 -14.13
N SER A 116 -8.72 -24.03 -12.87
CA SER A 116 -8.19 -22.69 -12.56
C SER A 116 -6.73 -22.55 -13.00
N LYS A 117 -6.32 -21.30 -13.28
CA LYS A 117 -4.93 -20.98 -13.58
C LYS A 117 -4.47 -19.85 -12.68
N ALA A 118 -3.36 -20.06 -12.00
CA ALA A 118 -2.74 -19.06 -11.14
C ALA A 118 -1.26 -18.91 -11.50
N LYS A 119 -0.82 -17.65 -11.76
CA LYS A 119 0.56 -17.37 -12.14
C LYS A 119 1.00 -16.07 -11.48
N ASN A 120 2.10 -16.12 -10.73
CA ASN A 120 2.67 -14.98 -10.02
C ASN A 120 1.62 -14.23 -9.18
N ILE A 121 1.05 -14.93 -8.20
CA ILE A 121 0.02 -14.38 -7.31
C ILE A 121 0.46 -14.47 -5.86
N MET A 122 0.00 -13.54 -5.07
CA MET A 122 -0.01 -13.61 -3.61
C MET A 122 -1.46 -13.69 -3.15
N SER A 123 -1.84 -14.77 -2.48
CA SER A 123 -3.20 -14.98 -1.99
C SER A 123 -3.21 -15.21 -0.49
N ALA A 124 -4.07 -14.49 0.21
CA ALA A 124 -4.35 -14.74 1.62
C ALA A 124 -5.35 -15.89 1.79
N ASP A 125 -5.56 -16.33 3.02
CA ASP A 125 -6.48 -17.41 3.36
C ASP A 125 -7.93 -17.15 2.92
N GLY A 126 -8.70 -18.23 2.76
CA GLY A 126 -10.13 -18.17 2.44
C GLY A 126 -10.46 -17.90 0.98
N CYS A 127 -9.47 -17.72 0.10
CA CYS A 127 -9.73 -17.49 -1.31
C CYS A 127 -10.26 -18.73 -2.03
N ILE A 128 -11.12 -18.53 -3.03
CA ILE A 128 -11.60 -19.57 -3.95
C ILE A 128 -11.34 -19.13 -5.37
N ILE A 129 -10.52 -19.87 -6.10
CA ILE A 129 -10.09 -19.53 -7.46
C ILE A 129 -10.60 -20.61 -8.41
N GLU A 130 -11.57 -20.24 -9.26
CA GLU A 130 -12.14 -21.07 -10.33
C GLU A 130 -11.74 -20.56 -11.72
N GLY A 131 -11.34 -19.29 -11.83
CA GLY A 131 -10.94 -18.62 -13.06
C GLY A 131 -9.43 -18.57 -13.26
N GLU A 132 -8.98 -17.58 -14.02
CA GLU A 132 -7.57 -17.32 -14.32
C GLU A 132 -7.10 -16.07 -13.57
N VAL A 133 -5.97 -16.16 -12.88
CA VAL A 133 -5.38 -15.05 -12.12
C VAL A 133 -3.90 -14.94 -12.46
N GLU A 134 -3.45 -13.76 -12.87
CA GLU A 134 -2.05 -13.47 -13.19
C GLU A 134 -1.60 -12.16 -12.56
N ASN A 135 -0.36 -12.12 -12.05
CA ASN A 135 0.29 -10.93 -11.48
C ASN A 135 -0.65 -10.15 -10.52
N SER A 136 -1.22 -10.80 -9.53
CA SER A 136 -2.25 -10.18 -8.71
C SER A 136 -2.13 -10.54 -7.23
N ILE A 137 -2.62 -9.64 -6.40
CA ILE A 137 -2.68 -9.82 -4.95
C ILE A 137 -4.14 -9.99 -4.54
N LEU A 138 -4.44 -11.10 -3.89
CA LEU A 138 -5.76 -11.46 -3.40
C LEU A 138 -5.77 -11.45 -1.88
N PHE A 139 -6.56 -10.57 -1.29
CA PHE A 139 -6.76 -10.55 0.16
C PHE A 139 -7.76 -11.63 0.57
N ARG A 140 -7.96 -11.78 1.89
CA ARG A 140 -8.77 -12.85 2.48
C ARG A 140 -10.17 -12.95 1.87
N GLY A 141 -10.60 -14.17 1.60
CA GLY A 141 -11.97 -14.46 1.17
C GLY A 141 -12.30 -14.02 -0.24
N VAL A 142 -11.33 -13.65 -1.07
CA VAL A 142 -11.57 -13.29 -2.48
C VAL A 142 -12.05 -14.50 -3.26
N ARG A 143 -13.09 -14.31 -4.09
CA ARG A 143 -13.65 -15.34 -4.95
C ARG A 143 -13.55 -14.94 -6.41
N ILE A 144 -12.92 -15.80 -7.20
CA ILE A 144 -12.79 -15.64 -8.64
C ILE A 144 -13.60 -16.75 -9.31
N ALA A 145 -14.74 -16.39 -9.88
CA ALA A 145 -15.65 -17.35 -10.47
C ALA A 145 -15.14 -17.96 -11.78
N LYS A 146 -15.79 -19.01 -12.23
CA LYS A 146 -15.43 -19.76 -13.45
C LYS A 146 -15.37 -18.85 -14.68
N GLY A 147 -14.30 -19.00 -15.47
CA GLY A 147 -14.10 -18.21 -16.69
C GLY A 147 -13.71 -16.75 -16.47
N ALA A 148 -13.71 -16.27 -15.24
CA ALA A 148 -13.22 -14.93 -14.94
C ALA A 148 -11.71 -14.84 -15.18
N LYS A 149 -11.25 -13.66 -15.62
CA LYS A 149 -9.84 -13.34 -15.83
C LYS A 149 -9.45 -12.13 -15.01
N VAL A 150 -8.43 -12.29 -14.18
CA VAL A 150 -7.91 -11.24 -13.30
C VAL A 150 -6.43 -11.07 -13.61
N LYS A 151 -6.02 -9.86 -13.97
CA LYS A 151 -4.64 -9.58 -14.31
C LYS A 151 -4.19 -8.24 -13.76
N ASN A 152 -2.99 -8.21 -13.17
CA ASN A 152 -2.41 -6.98 -12.60
C ASN A 152 -3.38 -6.28 -11.64
N CYS A 153 -3.92 -7.00 -10.65
CA CYS A 153 -4.94 -6.48 -9.76
C CYS A 153 -4.56 -6.60 -8.29
N VAL A 154 -5.10 -5.69 -7.48
CA VAL A 154 -5.09 -5.78 -6.02
C VAL A 154 -6.54 -5.87 -5.55
N LEU A 155 -6.98 -7.08 -5.20
CA LEU A 155 -8.35 -7.33 -4.77
C LEU A 155 -8.40 -7.47 -3.26
N MET A 156 -9.05 -6.50 -2.60
CA MET A 156 -9.16 -6.51 -1.14
C MET A 156 -10.22 -7.51 -0.66
N GLN A 157 -10.26 -7.65 0.64
CA GLN A 157 -11.02 -8.64 1.39
C GLN A 157 -12.47 -8.80 0.92
N ASP A 158 -12.89 -10.07 0.79
CA ASP A 158 -14.25 -10.46 0.44
C ASP A 158 -14.75 -9.88 -0.92
N THR A 159 -13.81 -9.63 -1.84
CA THR A 159 -14.14 -9.25 -3.23
C THR A 159 -14.58 -10.48 -4.01
N ILE A 160 -15.68 -10.34 -4.76
CA ILE A 160 -16.23 -11.37 -5.65
C ILE A 160 -16.09 -10.91 -7.09
N VAL A 161 -15.41 -11.70 -7.92
CA VAL A 161 -15.34 -11.51 -9.37
C VAL A 161 -16.26 -12.54 -10.03
N GLY A 162 -17.31 -12.06 -10.66
CA GLY A 162 -18.36 -12.87 -11.27
C GLY A 162 -17.90 -13.68 -12.47
N GLU A 163 -18.74 -14.65 -12.87
CA GLU A 163 -18.43 -15.59 -13.94
C GLU A 163 -18.14 -14.87 -15.27
N GLY A 164 -17.03 -15.22 -15.93
CA GLY A 164 -16.63 -14.64 -17.22
C GLY A 164 -16.23 -13.18 -17.19
N ALA A 165 -16.13 -12.55 -16.01
CA ALA A 165 -15.67 -11.16 -15.90
C ALA A 165 -14.19 -11.03 -16.28
N ASN A 166 -13.81 -9.87 -16.84
CA ASN A 166 -12.44 -9.56 -17.24
C ASN A 166 -11.96 -8.29 -16.51
N VAL A 167 -10.97 -8.45 -15.64
CA VAL A 167 -10.54 -7.40 -14.71
C VAL A 167 -9.04 -7.20 -14.86
N GLU A 168 -8.62 -6.00 -15.26
CA GLU A 168 -7.21 -5.70 -15.49
C GLU A 168 -6.84 -4.32 -14.96
N TYR A 169 -5.71 -4.21 -14.24
CA TYR A 169 -5.24 -2.99 -13.56
C TYR A 169 -6.31 -2.37 -12.65
N VAL A 170 -6.86 -3.18 -11.75
CA VAL A 170 -7.92 -2.77 -10.84
C VAL A 170 -7.49 -2.97 -9.39
N ILE A 171 -7.84 -1.99 -8.57
CA ILE A 171 -7.81 -2.06 -7.12
C ILE A 171 -9.25 -2.07 -6.63
N THR A 172 -9.66 -3.12 -5.95
CA THR A 172 -10.96 -3.12 -5.23
C THR A 172 -10.73 -2.86 -3.76
N ASP A 173 -11.61 -2.10 -3.14
CA ASP A 173 -11.74 -2.09 -1.68
C ASP A 173 -12.55 -3.32 -1.22
N LYS A 174 -12.82 -3.42 0.08
CA LYS A 174 -13.46 -4.60 0.71
C LYS A 174 -14.93 -4.76 0.30
N ASN A 175 -15.37 -6.00 0.22
CA ASN A 175 -16.78 -6.35 -0.07
C ASN A 175 -17.27 -5.75 -1.39
N VAL A 176 -16.47 -5.83 -2.43
CA VAL A 176 -16.83 -5.42 -3.80
C VAL A 176 -17.33 -6.64 -4.56
N THR A 177 -18.39 -6.45 -5.35
CA THR A 177 -18.86 -7.46 -6.29
C THR A 177 -18.73 -6.95 -7.72
N ILE A 178 -17.93 -7.64 -8.53
CA ILE A 178 -17.84 -7.42 -9.97
C ILE A 178 -18.80 -8.41 -10.63
N SER A 179 -19.79 -7.88 -11.36
CA SER A 179 -20.85 -8.69 -11.96
C SER A 179 -20.33 -9.67 -13.04
N ALA A 180 -21.08 -10.74 -13.29
CA ALA A 180 -20.73 -11.71 -14.33
C ALA A 180 -20.62 -11.04 -15.71
N GLY A 181 -19.63 -11.43 -16.49
CA GLY A 181 -19.35 -10.91 -17.83
C GLY A 181 -18.88 -9.45 -17.86
N LYS A 182 -18.68 -8.80 -16.72
CA LYS A 182 -18.25 -7.41 -16.66
C LYS A 182 -16.78 -7.28 -17.10
N GLU A 183 -16.52 -6.24 -17.88
CA GLU A 183 -15.17 -5.85 -18.24
C GLU A 183 -14.78 -4.55 -17.53
N ILE A 184 -13.67 -4.58 -16.77
CA ILE A 184 -13.10 -3.41 -16.10
C ILE A 184 -11.60 -3.40 -16.41
N LYS A 185 -11.17 -2.40 -17.14
CA LYS A 185 -9.75 -2.24 -17.49
C LYS A 185 -9.23 -0.87 -17.12
N GLY A 186 -8.21 -0.86 -16.31
CA GLY A 186 -7.34 0.30 -16.10
C GLY A 186 -6.09 0.23 -16.96
N ALA A 187 -5.11 0.99 -16.60
CA ALA A 187 -3.77 0.98 -17.18
C ALA A 187 -2.73 0.98 -16.05
N ASP A 188 -1.52 0.57 -16.34
CA ASP A 188 -0.42 0.63 -15.37
C ASP A 188 -0.23 2.05 -14.82
N SER A 189 -0.31 3.07 -15.68
CA SER A 189 -0.22 4.47 -15.27
C SER A 189 -1.44 4.99 -14.51
N PHE A 190 -2.59 4.32 -14.63
CA PHE A 190 -3.85 4.74 -14.01
C PHE A 190 -4.71 3.52 -13.67
N PRO A 191 -4.45 2.84 -12.55
CA PRO A 191 -5.28 1.74 -12.09
C PRO A 191 -6.68 2.23 -11.68
N VAL A 192 -7.70 1.45 -12.02
CA VAL A 192 -9.08 1.75 -11.65
C VAL A 192 -9.33 1.36 -10.19
N TYR A 193 -9.85 2.29 -9.41
CA TYR A 193 -10.24 2.02 -8.02
C TYR A 193 -11.75 1.82 -7.90
N VAL A 194 -12.15 0.72 -7.26
CA VAL A 194 -13.55 0.41 -6.94
C VAL A 194 -13.76 0.50 -5.43
N ALA A 195 -14.62 1.42 -5.01
CA ALA A 195 -14.86 1.70 -3.60
C ALA A 195 -15.62 0.56 -2.90
N LYS A 196 -15.45 0.50 -1.59
CA LYS A 196 -16.06 -0.49 -0.69
C LYS A 196 -17.58 -0.62 -0.85
N TYR A 197 -18.07 -1.86 -0.73
CA TYR A 197 -19.50 -2.22 -0.85
C TYR A 197 -20.14 -1.86 -2.19
N ARG A 198 -19.36 -1.74 -3.25
CA ARG A 198 -19.91 -1.50 -4.59
C ARG A 198 -20.16 -2.82 -5.32
N SER A 199 -21.26 -2.82 -6.08
CA SER A 199 -21.52 -3.79 -7.15
C SER A 199 -21.39 -3.07 -8.48
N VAL A 200 -20.56 -3.57 -9.39
CA VAL A 200 -20.24 -2.97 -10.68
C VAL A 200 -20.39 -3.98 -11.81
#